data_c538ecc6d89830ab70b69a3f45e5fa5e
#
_entry.id   c538ecc6d89830ab70b69a3f45e5fa5e
#
_cell.length_a   1.000
_cell.length_b   1.000
_cell.length_c   1.000
_cell.angle_alpha   90.00
_cell.angle_beta   90.00
_cell.angle_gamma   90.00
#
_symmetry.space_group_name_H-M   'P 1'
#
loop_
_entity.id
_entity.type
_entity.pdbx_description
1 polymer ?
#
loop_
_entity_poly.entity_id
_entity_poly.type
_entity_poly.pdbx_seq_one_letter_code
_entity_poly.pdbx_strand_id
1 'polypeptide(L)'
;MKRAVTFAVRLRRLAVAVSAAGLLGAAGASVSSASGAKERTPPCTKPAFVAGLQRGVTPLPHGQVIRPWACAGRFAYAAVVVVGNELTVLFRADGTRWETADRAKYCEDRSVPARIYQNACNTN
;
A
#
# COMPACT_ATOMS: atom_id res chain seq x y z
N MET A 1 -37.60 21.45 -1.33
CA MET A 1 -36.68 22.47 -1.86
C MET A 1 -35.41 21.77 -2.36
N LYS A 2 -35.28 21.61 -3.67
CA LYS A 2 -34.12 20.95 -4.33
C LYS A 2 -33.11 22.04 -4.68
N ARG A 3 -31.93 22.00 -4.10
CA ARG A 3 -30.81 22.86 -4.51
C ARG A 3 -29.95 22.10 -5.50
N ALA A 4 -29.99 22.52 -6.76
CA ALA A 4 -29.10 22.09 -7.80
C ALA A 4 -27.75 22.80 -7.63
N VAL A 5 -26.69 22.03 -7.49
CA VAL A 5 -25.32 22.56 -7.50
C VAL A 5 -24.78 22.39 -8.92
N THR A 6 -24.65 23.48 -9.60
CA THR A 6 -24.08 23.54 -10.97
C THR A 6 -22.56 23.63 -10.87
N PHE A 7 -21.84 22.56 -11.25
CA PHE A 7 -20.39 22.60 -11.41
C PHE A 7 -20.03 23.16 -12.78
N ALA A 8 -19.48 24.38 -12.79
CA ALA A 8 -18.91 24.98 -13.99
C ALA A 8 -17.47 24.45 -14.23
N VAL A 9 -17.34 23.61 -15.23
CA VAL A 9 -16.02 23.15 -15.72
C VAL A 9 -15.42 24.26 -16.58
N ARG A 10 -14.38 24.92 -16.07
CA ARG A 10 -13.57 25.85 -16.86
C ARG A 10 -12.51 25.09 -17.65
N LEU A 11 -12.74 24.90 -18.94
CA LEU A 11 -11.70 24.49 -19.90
C LEU A 11 -10.72 25.66 -20.10
N ARG A 12 -9.51 25.53 -19.58
CA ARG A 12 -8.39 26.37 -20.01
C ARG A 12 -7.68 25.68 -21.18
N ARG A 13 -7.88 26.23 -22.37
CA ARG A 13 -7.08 25.93 -23.57
C ARG A 13 -5.72 26.60 -23.39
N LEU A 14 -4.66 25.83 -23.24
CA LEU A 14 -3.30 26.32 -23.40
C LEU A 14 -2.87 26.07 -24.86
N ALA A 15 -2.64 27.12 -25.58
CA ALA A 15 -2.04 27.08 -26.89
C ALA A 15 -0.53 26.82 -26.77
N VAL A 16 -0.07 25.74 -27.36
CA VAL A 16 1.36 25.43 -27.48
C VAL A 16 1.85 26.01 -28.82
N ALA A 17 2.70 27.01 -28.73
CA ALA A 17 3.43 27.53 -29.88
C ALA A 17 4.59 26.58 -30.23
N VAL A 18 4.55 26.04 -31.42
CA VAL A 18 5.65 25.25 -31.99
C VAL A 18 6.64 26.22 -32.59
N SER A 19 7.84 26.34 -32.02
CA SER A 19 8.99 26.97 -32.65
C SER A 19 9.94 25.87 -33.11
N ALA A 20 10.00 25.67 -34.40
CA ALA A 20 11.01 24.84 -35.04
C ALA A 20 12.27 25.69 -35.26
N ALA A 21 13.39 25.30 -34.69
CA ALA A 21 14.72 25.67 -35.12
C ALA A 21 15.64 24.47 -34.90
N GLY A 22 16.14 23.93 -36.00
CA GLY A 22 17.07 22.84 -35.99
C GLY A 22 18.46 23.25 -35.52
N LEU A 23 19.23 22.24 -35.12
CA LEU A 23 20.64 22.09 -35.55
C LEU A 23 21.20 20.78 -34.97
N LEU A 24 21.90 20.08 -35.82
CA LEU A 24 22.69 18.88 -35.62
C LEU A 24 23.57 18.96 -34.35
N GLY A 25 23.52 17.94 -33.52
CA GLY A 25 24.43 17.79 -32.40
C GLY A 25 24.41 16.35 -31.88
N ALA A 26 25.46 15.62 -32.24
CA ALA A 26 26.06 14.45 -31.62
C ALA A 26 25.15 13.50 -30.79
N ALA A 27 25.13 12.26 -31.26
CA ALA A 27 24.66 11.08 -30.56
C ALA A 27 25.31 10.94 -29.17
N GLY A 28 24.63 11.39 -28.15
CA GLY A 28 24.80 10.93 -26.76
C GLY A 28 23.69 9.95 -26.47
N ALA A 29 23.95 8.66 -26.62
CA ALA A 29 23.08 7.65 -26.14
C ALA A 29 23.12 7.68 -24.60
N SER A 30 22.29 8.54 -24.02
CA SER A 30 21.97 8.46 -22.61
C SER A 30 21.13 7.21 -22.43
N VAL A 31 21.81 6.11 -22.13
CA VAL A 31 21.15 4.93 -21.59
C VAL A 31 20.63 5.35 -20.23
N SER A 32 19.41 5.87 -20.19
CA SER A 32 18.66 5.99 -18.96
C SER A 32 18.44 4.57 -18.49
N SER A 33 19.36 4.07 -17.68
CA SER A 33 19.12 2.91 -16.86
C SER A 33 17.93 3.26 -15.99
N ALA A 34 16.75 2.90 -16.44
CA ALA A 34 15.61 2.79 -15.58
C ALA A 34 15.98 1.69 -14.57
N SER A 35 16.66 2.09 -13.51
CA SER A 35 16.77 1.27 -12.31
C SER A 35 15.35 1.12 -11.84
N GLY A 36 14.68 0.03 -12.25
CA GLY A 36 13.44 -0.38 -11.67
C GLY A 36 13.73 -0.49 -10.19
N ALA A 37 13.34 0.53 -9.43
CA ALA A 37 13.41 0.48 -7.98
C ALA A 37 12.51 -0.68 -7.59
N LYS A 38 13.15 -1.85 -7.33
CA LYS A 38 12.47 -3.04 -6.83
C LYS A 38 11.82 -2.59 -5.55
N GLU A 39 10.51 -2.47 -5.58
CA GLU A 39 9.72 -2.04 -4.43
C GLU A 39 10.10 -2.93 -3.26
N ARG A 40 10.82 -2.37 -2.30
CA ARG A 40 11.31 -3.12 -1.15
C ARG A 40 10.13 -3.38 -0.25
N THR A 41 9.63 -4.59 -0.29
CA THR A 41 8.62 -5.04 0.69
C THR A 41 9.30 -5.25 2.04
N PRO A 42 8.58 -4.96 3.14
CA PRO A 42 9.09 -5.24 4.47
C PRO A 42 9.38 -6.73 4.67
N PRO A 43 10.32 -7.11 5.54
CA PRO A 43 10.60 -8.51 5.81
C PRO A 43 9.39 -9.21 6.44
N CYS A 44 9.13 -10.45 6.01
CA CYS A 44 8.04 -11.28 6.53
C CYS A 44 8.47 -12.02 7.81
N THR A 45 8.73 -11.28 8.86
CA THR A 45 9.28 -11.79 10.12
C THR A 45 8.51 -11.27 11.32
N LYS A 46 8.53 -12.05 12.41
CA LYS A 46 7.89 -11.66 13.67
C LYS A 46 8.34 -10.28 14.17
N PRO A 47 9.64 -9.92 14.21
CA PRO A 47 10.07 -8.60 14.67
C PRO A 47 9.51 -7.46 13.81
N ALA A 48 9.40 -7.67 12.50
CA ALA A 48 8.84 -6.67 11.59
C ALA A 48 7.35 -6.43 11.85
N PHE A 49 6.58 -7.47 12.17
CA PHE A 49 5.17 -7.34 12.57
C PHE A 49 5.02 -6.69 13.93
N VAL A 50 5.83 -7.07 14.91
CA VAL A 50 5.83 -6.42 16.24
C VAL A 50 6.05 -4.91 16.11
N ALA A 51 7.01 -4.49 15.30
CA ALA A 51 7.21 -3.07 14.99
C ALA A 51 6.02 -2.46 14.26
N GLY A 52 5.37 -3.21 13.38
CA GLY A 52 4.17 -2.82 12.63
C GLY A 52 2.94 -2.58 13.52
N LEU A 53 2.80 -3.32 14.62
CA LEU A 53 1.70 -3.14 15.57
C LEU A 53 1.68 -1.74 16.23
N GLN A 54 2.79 -1.03 16.22
CA GLN A 54 2.87 0.33 16.77
C GLN A 54 2.33 1.40 15.80
N ARG A 55 1.96 1.00 14.57
CA ARG A 55 1.66 1.91 13.47
C ARG A 55 0.37 1.52 12.75
N GLY A 56 -0.13 2.47 11.96
CA GLY A 56 -1.27 2.24 11.08
C GLY A 56 -2.60 2.68 11.70
N VAL A 57 -3.69 2.16 11.15
CA VAL A 57 -5.05 2.62 11.50
C VAL A 57 -5.55 2.11 12.85
N THR A 58 -4.99 1.00 13.34
CA THR A 58 -5.37 0.41 14.64
C THR A 58 -4.11 -0.06 15.37
N PRO A 59 -3.35 0.84 15.97
CA PRO A 59 -2.16 0.45 16.72
C PRO A 59 -2.49 -0.48 17.89
N LEU A 60 -1.70 -1.55 18.05
CA LEU A 60 -1.83 -2.55 19.10
C LEU A 60 -0.49 -2.68 19.86
N PRO A 61 -0.10 -1.70 20.67
CA PRO A 61 1.24 -1.63 21.28
C PRO A 61 1.56 -2.78 22.24
N HIS A 62 0.54 -3.44 22.78
CA HIS A 62 0.69 -4.58 23.70
C HIS A 62 0.35 -5.92 23.05
N GLY A 63 0.17 -5.94 21.73
CA GLY A 63 -0.12 -7.16 21.00
C GLY A 63 1.11 -8.07 20.90
N GLN A 64 0.89 -9.37 21.10
CA GLN A 64 1.89 -10.40 20.89
C GLN A 64 1.66 -11.09 19.56
N VAL A 65 2.60 -10.95 18.64
CA VAL A 65 2.56 -11.66 17.35
C VAL A 65 2.87 -13.12 17.57
N ILE A 66 1.94 -13.97 17.15
CA ILE A 66 2.07 -15.42 17.15
C ILE A 66 1.84 -15.99 15.74
N ARG A 67 2.11 -17.27 15.53
CA ARG A 67 1.76 -17.93 14.27
C ARG A 67 0.25 -18.24 14.23
N PRO A 68 -0.37 -18.31 13.04
CA PRO A 68 0.26 -18.19 11.73
C PRO A 68 0.45 -16.73 11.27
N TRP A 69 1.41 -16.53 10.38
CA TRP A 69 1.53 -15.31 9.56
C TRP A 69 1.99 -15.65 8.15
N ALA A 70 1.63 -14.80 7.19
CA ALA A 70 2.12 -14.88 5.82
C ALA A 70 2.09 -13.52 5.14
N CYS A 71 2.92 -13.37 4.13
CA CYS A 71 3.03 -12.16 3.33
C CYS A 71 2.76 -12.45 1.85
N ALA A 72 2.13 -11.52 1.17
CA ALA A 72 1.92 -11.55 -0.27
C ALA A 72 1.88 -10.12 -0.81
N GLY A 73 2.85 -9.77 -1.66
CA GLY A 73 2.97 -8.41 -2.19
C GLY A 73 3.08 -7.37 -1.08
N ARG A 74 2.23 -6.38 -1.13
CA ARG A 74 2.19 -5.27 -0.14
C ARG A 74 1.32 -5.57 1.09
N PHE A 75 0.84 -6.78 1.23
CA PHE A 75 -0.01 -7.20 2.34
C PHE A 75 0.58 -8.37 3.09
N ALA A 76 0.26 -8.43 4.36
CA ALA A 76 0.54 -9.56 5.23
C ALA A 76 -0.57 -9.71 6.26
N TYR A 77 -0.66 -10.88 6.87
CA TYR A 77 -1.47 -11.07 8.08
C TYR A 77 -0.64 -11.76 9.15
N ALA A 78 -1.02 -11.56 10.39
CA ALA A 78 -0.51 -12.32 11.52
C ALA A 78 -1.60 -12.53 12.57
N ALA A 79 -1.53 -13.65 13.27
CA ALA A 79 -2.27 -13.82 14.49
C ALA A 79 -1.60 -13.01 15.61
N VAL A 80 -2.41 -12.28 16.37
CA VAL A 80 -1.96 -11.41 17.46
C VAL A 80 -2.81 -11.64 18.67
N VAL A 81 -2.18 -11.83 19.83
CA VAL A 81 -2.87 -11.94 21.12
C VAL A 81 -2.85 -10.58 21.81
N VAL A 82 -4.02 -10.09 22.16
CA VAL A 82 -4.21 -8.86 22.93
C VAL A 82 -5.10 -9.15 24.13
N VAL A 83 -4.56 -8.98 25.34
CA VAL A 83 -5.30 -9.24 26.60
C VAL A 83 -5.97 -10.63 26.59
N GLY A 84 -5.22 -11.65 26.16
CA GLY A 84 -5.71 -13.04 26.13
C GLY A 84 -6.64 -13.39 24.97
N ASN A 85 -7.02 -12.44 24.13
CA ASN A 85 -7.83 -12.67 22.93
C ASN A 85 -6.94 -12.74 21.69
N GLU A 86 -7.11 -13.80 20.91
CA GLU A 86 -6.45 -13.93 19.61
C GLU A 86 -7.30 -13.26 18.53
N LEU A 87 -6.63 -12.48 17.69
CA LEU A 87 -7.25 -11.84 16.55
C LEU A 87 -6.31 -11.88 15.35
N THR A 88 -6.87 -11.84 14.17
CA THR A 88 -6.11 -11.70 12.92
C THR A 88 -5.93 -10.23 12.57
N VAL A 89 -4.68 -9.79 12.47
CA VAL A 89 -4.32 -8.43 12.07
C VAL A 89 -3.86 -8.44 10.62
N LEU A 90 -4.44 -7.56 9.82
CA LEU A 90 -3.98 -7.27 8.46
C LEU A 90 -2.92 -6.17 8.54
N PHE A 91 -1.82 -6.36 7.82
CA PHE A 91 -0.77 -5.38 7.63
C PHE A 91 -0.68 -4.95 6.18
N ARG A 92 -0.32 -3.70 5.96
CA ARG A 92 0.05 -3.16 4.67
C ARG A 92 1.47 -2.61 4.72
N ALA A 93 2.19 -2.76 3.61
CA ALA A 93 3.52 -2.18 3.50
C ALA A 93 3.43 -0.66 3.29
N ASP A 94 4.16 0.07 4.12
CA ASP A 94 4.50 1.47 3.94
C ASP A 94 6.02 1.58 3.76
N GLY A 95 6.46 1.65 2.51
CA GLY A 95 7.88 1.53 2.19
C GLY A 95 8.46 0.20 2.67
N THR A 96 9.44 0.25 3.57
CA THR A 96 10.14 -0.90 4.14
C THR A 96 9.58 -1.38 5.48
N ARG A 97 8.40 -0.90 5.88
CA ARG A 97 7.79 -1.19 7.18
C ARG A 97 6.38 -1.72 7.01
N TRP A 98 5.97 -2.55 7.95
CA TRP A 98 4.56 -2.91 8.10
C TRP A 98 3.82 -1.89 8.94
N GLU A 99 2.56 -1.66 8.63
CA GLU A 99 1.60 -0.94 9.44
C GLU A 99 0.29 -1.70 9.52
N THR A 100 -0.45 -1.57 10.60
CA THR A 100 -1.79 -2.16 10.69
C THR A 100 -2.72 -1.51 9.68
N ALA A 101 -3.49 -2.32 8.97
CA ALA A 101 -4.38 -1.89 7.91
C ALA A 101 -5.85 -2.10 8.30
N ASP A 102 -6.74 -1.31 7.71
CA ASP A 102 -8.18 -1.50 7.85
C ASP A 102 -8.60 -2.79 7.11
N ARG A 103 -8.78 -3.85 7.90
CA ARG A 103 -9.14 -5.17 7.40
C ARG A 103 -10.48 -5.15 6.66
N ALA A 104 -11.49 -4.46 7.21
CA ALA A 104 -12.80 -4.40 6.60
C ALA A 104 -12.72 -3.79 5.20
N LYS A 105 -12.05 -2.65 5.06
CA LYS A 105 -11.86 -1.95 3.80
C LYS A 105 -11.16 -2.82 2.75
N TYR A 106 -9.98 -3.35 3.08
CA TYR A 106 -9.16 -4.07 2.10
C TYR A 106 -9.68 -5.47 1.76
N CYS A 107 -10.45 -6.08 2.65
CA CYS A 107 -11.13 -7.34 2.37
C CYS A 107 -12.40 -7.14 1.53
N GLU A 108 -13.15 -6.08 1.76
CA GLU A 108 -14.35 -5.74 1.01
C GLU A 108 -14.02 -5.40 -0.45
N ASP A 109 -13.02 -4.56 -0.69
CA ASP A 109 -12.59 -4.18 -2.04
C ASP A 109 -11.69 -5.22 -2.72
N ARG A 110 -11.42 -6.36 -2.05
CA ARG A 110 -10.58 -7.46 -2.53
C ARG A 110 -9.16 -7.06 -2.92
N SER A 111 -8.61 -6.04 -2.28
CA SER A 111 -7.23 -5.60 -2.48
C SER A 111 -6.20 -6.58 -1.92
N VAL A 112 -6.59 -7.42 -0.96
CA VAL A 112 -5.72 -8.43 -0.36
C VAL A 112 -5.47 -9.56 -1.36
N PRO A 113 -4.19 -9.93 -1.63
CA PRO A 113 -3.87 -11.01 -2.56
C PRO A 113 -4.54 -12.34 -2.21
N ALA A 114 -5.03 -13.05 -3.24
CA ALA A 114 -5.77 -14.30 -3.08
C ALA A 114 -5.03 -15.34 -2.23
N ARG A 115 -3.70 -15.36 -2.31
CA ARG A 115 -2.86 -16.32 -1.58
C ARG A 115 -2.98 -16.24 -0.06
N ILE A 116 -3.27 -15.07 0.47
CA ILE A 116 -3.42 -14.85 1.92
C ILE A 116 -4.85 -14.46 2.31
N TYR A 117 -5.73 -14.26 1.33
CA TYR A 117 -7.07 -13.72 1.55
C TYR A 117 -7.88 -14.52 2.56
N GLN A 118 -7.87 -15.85 2.46
CA GLN A 118 -8.64 -16.72 3.35
C GLN A 118 -8.26 -16.50 4.83
N ASN A 119 -6.98 -16.47 5.12
CA ASN A 119 -6.50 -16.28 6.50
C ASN A 119 -6.54 -14.83 6.95
N ALA A 120 -6.39 -13.88 6.03
CA ALA A 120 -6.43 -12.45 6.34
C ALA A 120 -7.84 -11.91 6.50
N CYS A 121 -8.82 -12.44 5.74
CA CYS A 121 -10.15 -11.86 5.62
C CYS A 121 -11.28 -12.73 6.17
N ASN A 122 -11.17 -14.07 6.12
CA ASN A 122 -12.25 -14.98 6.50
C ASN A 122 -12.10 -15.58 7.92
N THR A 123 -11.10 -15.19 8.67
CA THR A 123 -10.94 -15.58 10.08
C THR A 123 -11.64 -14.58 10.99
N ASN A 124 -12.35 -15.07 11.95
CA ASN A 124 -12.96 -14.26 13.02
C ASN A 124 -11.91 -13.82 14.04
#